data_529040e6fc78a556d8c7a4cc8080f13a
#
_entry.id   529040e6fc78a556d8c7a4cc8080f13a
#
_cell.length_a   1.000
_cell.length_b   1.000
_cell.length_c   1.000
_cell.angle_alpha   90.00
_cell.angle_beta   90.00
_cell.angle_gamma   90.00
#
_symmetry.space_group_name_H-M   'P 1'
#
loop_
_entity.id
_entity.type
_entity.pdbx_description
1 polymer ?
#
loop_
_entity_poly.entity_id
_entity_poly.type
_entity_poly.pdbx_seq_one_letter_code
_entity_poly.pdbx_strand_id
1 'polypeptide(L)'
;EGLWRILDAYLADVVAHGQDTIYVPVFTPPLDGVKRPTQLLDVRQEGERYLFDWRDVRRWIAAAKSHGLKRFEWTHLFTQWGVQHAIRIYEGQGRERKLLWDPETGATSQTYRDFLAQFLPEFERFLTVEGLMESSFFHLSDEPHGEEHLANYRAARELIRELAPWMRVMDALSEISFARVGLTDTPIPSISRAPEFVAEGFPAWAYFCCGPRGRFLNRLLDTPLVKGRMTGWLLYSLRARGFLH
;
A
#
# COMPACT_ATOMS: atom_id res chain seq x y z
N GLU A 1 14.33 -20.98 3.55
CA GLU A 1 13.27 -21.89 4.08
C GLU A 1 12.65 -21.35 5.38
N GLY A 2 13.42 -20.79 6.33
CA GLY A 2 12.90 -20.29 7.60
C GLY A 2 11.80 -19.22 7.45
N LEU A 3 11.99 -18.25 6.54
CA LEU A 3 10.99 -17.20 6.27
C LEU A 3 9.64 -17.81 5.84
N TRP A 4 9.65 -18.71 4.89
CA TRP A 4 8.43 -19.29 4.32
C TRP A 4 7.64 -20.12 5.34
N ARG A 5 8.34 -20.83 6.23
CA ARG A 5 7.68 -21.56 7.34
C ARG A 5 7.04 -20.63 8.36
N ILE A 6 7.69 -19.50 8.66
CA ILE A 6 7.14 -18.49 9.58
C ILE A 6 5.94 -17.83 8.93
N LEU A 7 6.05 -17.44 7.65
CA LEU A 7 4.95 -16.86 6.87
C LEU A 7 3.71 -17.76 6.89
N ASP A 8 3.88 -19.04 6.68
CA ASP A 8 2.77 -20.01 6.66
C ASP A 8 1.95 -19.97 7.96
N ALA A 9 2.62 -19.93 9.12
CA ALA A 9 1.95 -19.80 10.42
C ALA A 9 1.21 -18.46 10.58
N TYR A 10 1.80 -17.36 10.12
CA TYR A 10 1.13 -16.05 10.15
C TYR A 10 -0.08 -15.99 9.22
N LEU A 11 0.00 -16.56 8.02
CA LEU A 11 -1.12 -16.60 7.08
C LEU A 11 -2.30 -17.38 7.65
N ALA A 12 -2.05 -18.51 8.32
CA ALA A 12 -3.07 -19.27 9.01
C ALA A 12 -3.74 -18.44 10.12
N ASP A 13 -2.96 -17.70 10.90
CA ASP A 13 -3.45 -16.85 11.99
C ASP A 13 -4.29 -15.68 11.47
N VAL A 14 -3.82 -14.99 10.44
CA VAL A 14 -4.51 -13.88 9.76
C VAL A 14 -5.91 -14.32 9.30
N VAL A 15 -6.00 -15.46 8.64
CA VAL A 15 -7.28 -16.01 8.14
C VAL A 15 -8.18 -16.46 9.31
N ALA A 16 -7.63 -17.08 10.35
CA ALA A 16 -8.38 -17.48 11.55
C ALA A 16 -9.01 -16.27 12.27
N HIS A 17 -8.41 -15.08 12.11
CA HIS A 17 -8.95 -13.81 12.63
C HIS A 17 -9.87 -13.06 11.65
N GLY A 18 -10.25 -13.69 10.55
CA GLY A 18 -11.25 -13.16 9.62
C GLY A 18 -10.73 -12.12 8.62
N GLN A 19 -9.43 -11.98 8.48
CA GLN A 19 -8.84 -11.13 7.44
C GLN A 19 -8.85 -11.86 6.10
N ASP A 20 -9.11 -11.13 5.02
CA ASP A 20 -9.17 -11.67 3.66
C ASP A 20 -8.14 -11.04 2.70
N THR A 21 -7.41 -10.06 3.19
CA THR A 21 -6.44 -9.27 2.44
C THR A 21 -5.05 -9.40 3.06
N ILE A 22 -4.01 -9.50 2.23
CA ILE A 22 -2.62 -9.52 2.66
C ILE A 22 -1.78 -8.51 1.89
N TYR A 23 -0.87 -7.85 2.60
CA TYR A 23 0.12 -6.98 1.99
C TYR A 23 1.18 -7.79 1.24
N VAL A 24 1.53 -7.36 0.03
CA VAL A 24 2.56 -7.97 -0.81
C VAL A 24 3.74 -7.01 -0.91
N PRO A 25 4.85 -7.28 -0.22
CA PRO A 25 6.02 -6.41 -0.24
C PRO A 25 6.83 -6.59 -1.53
N VAL A 26 6.26 -6.17 -2.66
CA VAL A 26 6.96 -6.15 -3.95
C VAL A 26 8.26 -5.38 -3.82
N PHE A 27 8.17 -4.19 -3.21
CA PHE A 27 9.29 -3.39 -2.76
C PHE A 27 9.30 -3.28 -1.24
N THR A 28 10.37 -2.77 -0.67
CA THR A 28 10.42 -2.47 0.77
C THR A 28 9.43 -1.35 1.06
N PRO A 29 8.52 -1.53 2.03
CA PRO A 29 7.54 -0.51 2.36
C PRO A 29 8.21 0.83 2.71
N PRO A 30 7.76 1.95 2.14
CA PRO A 30 8.36 3.27 2.34
C PRO A 30 7.93 3.89 3.67
N LEU A 31 8.23 3.19 4.77
CA LEU A 31 7.93 3.64 6.13
C LEU A 31 9.07 4.45 6.72
N ASP A 32 8.79 5.17 7.82
CA ASP A 32 9.78 5.86 8.62
C ASP A 32 10.96 5.00 9.04
N GLY A 33 12.13 5.57 8.98
CA GLY A 33 13.35 5.00 9.49
C GLY A 33 14.02 3.98 8.56
N VAL A 34 15.24 3.61 8.93
CA VAL A 34 16.05 2.63 8.20
C VAL A 34 15.54 1.24 8.49
N LYS A 35 15.03 0.55 7.47
CA LYS A 35 14.56 -0.84 7.57
C LYS A 35 15.45 -1.76 6.77
N ARG A 36 15.48 -3.03 7.18
CA ARG A 36 16.04 -4.07 6.33
C ARG A 36 15.17 -4.21 5.09
N PRO A 37 15.74 -4.32 3.89
CA PRO A 37 14.98 -4.57 2.69
C PRO A 37 14.13 -5.84 2.82
N THR A 38 12.85 -5.72 2.53
CA THR A 38 11.88 -6.84 2.53
C THR A 38 11.33 -7.12 1.14
N GLN A 39 11.94 -6.54 0.14
CA GLN A 39 11.56 -6.63 -1.27
C GLN A 39 11.54 -8.07 -1.76
N LEU A 40 10.40 -8.50 -2.30
CA LEU A 40 10.23 -9.82 -2.92
C LEU A 40 10.58 -9.84 -4.40
N LEU A 41 10.33 -8.74 -5.12
CA LEU A 41 10.68 -8.63 -6.54
C LEU A 41 12.20 -8.54 -6.69
N ASP A 42 12.79 -9.49 -7.42
CA ASP A 42 14.21 -9.36 -7.80
C ASP A 42 14.30 -8.40 -9.00
N VAL A 43 15.03 -7.32 -8.81
CA VAL A 43 15.22 -6.29 -9.83
C VAL A 43 16.70 -6.27 -10.21
N ARG A 44 16.99 -6.22 -11.50
CA ARG A 44 18.35 -6.06 -12.04
C ARG A 44 18.36 -4.94 -13.06
N GLN A 45 19.42 -4.16 -13.07
CA GLN A 45 19.63 -3.12 -14.05
C GLN A 45 20.73 -3.52 -15.05
N GLU A 46 20.38 -3.53 -16.33
CA GLU A 46 21.31 -3.78 -17.44
C GLU A 46 21.29 -2.55 -18.38
N GLY A 47 22.25 -1.64 -18.17
CA GLY A 47 22.26 -0.35 -18.84
C GLY A 47 21.03 0.48 -18.46
N GLU A 48 20.20 0.82 -19.45
CA GLU A 48 18.94 1.57 -19.24
C GLU A 48 17.72 0.65 -19.01
N ARG A 49 17.89 -0.65 -19.05
CA ARG A 49 16.80 -1.62 -18.90
C ARG A 49 16.74 -2.18 -17.50
N TYR A 50 15.52 -2.39 -17.02
CA TYR A 50 15.24 -3.12 -15.78
C TYR A 50 14.64 -4.49 -16.10
N LEU A 51 15.14 -5.51 -15.41
CA LEU A 51 14.65 -6.88 -15.48
C LEU A 51 13.97 -7.22 -14.15
N PHE A 52 12.80 -7.87 -14.23
CA PHE A 52 11.96 -8.17 -13.07
C PHE A 52 11.72 -9.67 -12.94
N ASP A 53 12.15 -10.27 -11.83
CA ASP A 53 11.87 -11.67 -11.53
C ASP A 53 10.79 -11.77 -10.43
N TRP A 54 9.65 -12.28 -10.82
CA TRP A 54 8.44 -12.38 -10.01
C TRP A 54 8.33 -13.68 -9.20
N ARG A 55 9.34 -14.55 -9.15
CA ARG A 55 9.27 -15.88 -8.53
C ARG A 55 8.85 -15.84 -7.07
N ASP A 56 9.46 -14.98 -6.25
CA ASP A 56 9.15 -14.89 -4.83
C ASP A 56 7.81 -14.18 -4.58
N VAL A 57 7.42 -13.24 -5.44
CA VAL A 57 6.08 -12.64 -5.41
C VAL A 57 5.01 -13.70 -5.71
N ARG A 58 5.20 -14.55 -6.74
CA ARG A 58 4.29 -15.67 -7.03
C ARG A 58 4.20 -16.64 -5.86
N ARG A 59 5.33 -16.99 -5.25
CA ARG A 59 5.37 -17.88 -4.09
C ARG A 59 4.59 -17.31 -2.90
N TRP A 60 4.72 -16.01 -2.65
CA TRP A 60 3.95 -15.30 -1.61
C TRP A 60 2.45 -15.39 -1.86
N ILE A 61 2.02 -15.06 -3.08
CA ILE A 61 0.62 -15.10 -3.49
C ILE A 61 0.05 -16.54 -3.42
N ALA A 62 0.81 -17.54 -3.87
CA ALA A 62 0.40 -18.92 -3.81
C ALA A 62 0.22 -19.39 -2.36
N ALA A 63 1.14 -19.04 -1.46
CA ALA A 63 1.01 -19.32 -0.02
C ALA A 63 -0.22 -18.62 0.57
N ALA A 64 -0.45 -17.35 0.26
CA ALA A 64 -1.62 -16.61 0.74
C ALA A 64 -2.94 -17.25 0.25
N LYS A 65 -3.02 -17.59 -1.04
CA LYS A 65 -4.19 -18.25 -1.63
C LYS A 65 -4.46 -19.63 -1.01
N SER A 66 -3.42 -20.41 -0.68
CA SER A 66 -3.58 -21.73 -0.05
C SER A 66 -4.21 -21.68 1.34
N HIS A 67 -4.07 -20.56 2.05
CA HIS A 67 -4.74 -20.28 3.33
C HIS A 67 -6.13 -19.64 3.18
N GLY A 68 -6.55 -19.29 1.97
CA GLY A 68 -7.88 -18.71 1.71
C GLY A 68 -7.92 -17.19 1.63
N LEU A 69 -6.77 -16.51 1.62
CA LEU A 69 -6.70 -15.07 1.35
C LEU A 69 -7.09 -14.79 -0.11
N LYS A 70 -7.85 -13.72 -0.31
CA LYS A 70 -8.51 -13.45 -1.59
C LYS A 70 -8.06 -12.15 -2.23
N ARG A 71 -7.49 -11.23 -1.44
CA ARG A 71 -7.15 -9.88 -1.87
C ARG A 71 -5.71 -9.56 -1.54
N PHE A 72 -5.12 -8.70 -2.34
CA PHE A 72 -3.69 -8.37 -2.28
C PHE A 72 -3.50 -6.87 -2.28
N GLU A 73 -2.89 -6.36 -1.25
CA GLU A 73 -2.50 -4.97 -1.10
C GLU A 73 -1.04 -4.82 -1.50
N TRP A 74 -0.77 -3.93 -2.44
CA TRP A 74 0.57 -3.78 -3.04
C TRP A 74 1.34 -2.63 -2.42
N THR A 75 2.66 -2.73 -2.44
CA THR A 75 3.55 -1.68 -1.93
C THR A 75 3.22 -0.32 -2.54
N HIS A 76 3.22 0.71 -1.71
CA HIS A 76 3.11 2.10 -2.15
C HIS A 76 4.21 2.44 -3.16
N LEU A 77 3.88 3.29 -4.13
CA LEU A 77 4.82 3.67 -5.20
C LEU A 77 5.67 4.89 -4.86
N PHE A 78 5.30 5.64 -3.82
CA PHE A 78 6.02 6.84 -3.39
C PHE A 78 6.19 6.84 -1.88
N THR A 79 7.13 7.67 -1.39
CA THR A 79 7.36 7.79 0.05
C THR A 79 6.14 8.35 0.77
N GLN A 80 5.97 7.93 2.03
CA GLN A 80 4.84 8.34 2.87
C GLN A 80 4.86 9.85 3.16
N TRP A 81 3.70 10.37 3.57
CA TRP A 81 3.41 11.75 3.91
C TRP A 81 3.63 12.73 2.76
N GLY A 82 4.84 13.25 2.58
CA GLY A 82 5.11 14.34 1.64
C GLY A 82 5.19 13.96 0.18
N VAL A 83 5.24 12.66 -0.18
CA VAL A 83 5.42 12.22 -1.58
C VAL A 83 6.65 12.88 -2.23
N GLN A 84 7.71 13.07 -1.46
CA GLN A 84 8.88 13.83 -1.90
C GLN A 84 9.86 13.01 -2.72
N HIS A 85 10.00 11.72 -2.39
CA HIS A 85 11.04 10.86 -2.97
C HIS A 85 10.47 9.61 -3.62
N ALA A 86 11.25 9.06 -4.54
CA ALA A 86 11.11 7.70 -5.03
C ALA A 86 11.29 6.71 -3.87
N ILE A 87 10.57 5.60 -3.90
CA ILE A 87 10.79 4.55 -2.90
C ILE A 87 12.17 3.90 -3.09
N ARG A 88 12.68 3.31 -2.02
CA ARG A 88 13.96 2.59 -2.05
C ARG A 88 13.78 1.22 -2.70
N ILE A 89 14.36 1.05 -3.87
CA ILE A 89 14.38 -0.22 -4.60
C ILE A 89 15.81 -0.73 -4.65
N TYR A 90 15.95 -2.01 -4.41
CA TYR A 90 17.26 -2.66 -4.33
C TYR A 90 17.45 -3.62 -5.49
N GLU A 91 18.65 -3.56 -6.08
CA GLU A 91 19.16 -4.58 -6.98
C GLU A 91 19.92 -5.64 -6.20
N GLY A 92 19.83 -6.90 -6.64
CA GLY A 92 20.52 -8.03 -6.04
C GLY A 92 19.86 -8.56 -4.77
N GLN A 93 20.49 -9.54 -4.15
CA GLN A 93 19.94 -10.27 -3.00
C GLN A 93 20.93 -10.32 -1.81
N GLY A 94 20.39 -10.55 -0.62
CA GLY A 94 21.18 -10.77 0.58
C GLY A 94 22.04 -9.57 0.99
N ARG A 95 23.33 -9.79 1.22
CA ARG A 95 24.29 -8.76 1.67
C ARG A 95 24.83 -7.89 0.53
N GLU A 96 24.68 -8.33 -0.71
CA GLU A 96 25.18 -7.64 -1.91
C GLU A 96 24.15 -6.66 -2.48
N ARG A 97 22.99 -6.51 -1.81
CA ARG A 97 21.96 -5.55 -2.21
C ARG A 97 22.51 -4.14 -2.24
N LYS A 98 22.26 -3.44 -3.34
CA LYS A 98 22.53 -2.01 -3.49
C LYS A 98 21.27 -1.27 -3.93
N LEU A 99 21.14 -0.01 -3.56
CA LEU A 99 20.08 0.85 -4.05
C LEU A 99 20.27 1.12 -5.55
N LEU A 100 19.17 1.14 -6.29
CA LEU A 100 19.18 1.52 -7.71
C LEU A 100 19.47 3.02 -7.90
N TRP A 101 19.12 3.84 -6.93
CA TRP A 101 19.31 5.29 -6.94
C TRP A 101 19.53 5.84 -5.53
N ASP A 102 19.94 7.10 -5.45
CA ASP A 102 20.10 7.82 -4.19
C ASP A 102 18.76 7.93 -3.44
N PRO A 103 18.72 7.75 -2.10
CA PRO A 103 17.51 7.91 -1.29
C PRO A 103 16.78 9.24 -1.46
N GLU A 104 17.50 10.30 -1.83
CA GLU A 104 16.95 11.64 -2.06
C GLU A 104 16.44 11.85 -3.51
N THR A 105 16.42 10.79 -4.33
CA THR A 105 15.86 10.85 -5.68
C THR A 105 14.40 11.29 -5.62
N GLY A 106 14.07 12.38 -6.32
CA GLY A 106 12.73 12.96 -6.28
C GLY A 106 11.65 12.02 -6.83
N ALA A 107 10.47 12.09 -6.24
CA ALA A 107 9.31 11.27 -6.58
C ALA A 107 8.94 11.31 -8.08
N THR A 108 9.04 12.47 -8.70
CA THR A 108 8.73 12.70 -10.13
C THR A 108 9.97 12.96 -10.98
N SER A 109 11.15 12.60 -10.48
CA SER A 109 12.40 12.72 -11.24
C SER A 109 12.40 11.83 -12.48
N GLN A 110 13.21 12.19 -13.48
CA GLN A 110 13.34 11.40 -14.69
C GLN A 110 13.82 9.97 -14.39
N THR A 111 14.78 9.81 -13.47
CA THR A 111 15.27 8.49 -13.04
C THR A 111 14.13 7.58 -12.56
N TYR A 112 13.25 8.08 -11.69
CA TYR A 112 12.17 7.27 -11.17
C TYR A 112 11.05 7.08 -12.20
N ARG A 113 10.78 8.08 -13.03
CA ARG A 113 9.88 7.97 -14.16
C ARG A 113 10.29 6.86 -15.14
N ASP A 114 11.57 6.78 -15.50
CA ASP A 114 12.11 5.78 -16.42
C ASP A 114 11.99 4.35 -15.84
N PHE A 115 12.16 4.22 -14.54
CA PHE A 115 11.89 2.97 -13.84
C PHE A 115 10.41 2.60 -13.88
N LEU A 116 9.53 3.52 -13.49
CA LEU A 116 8.08 3.29 -13.47
C LEU A 116 7.53 2.97 -14.86
N ALA A 117 8.03 3.62 -15.91
CA ALA A 117 7.65 3.36 -17.29
C ALA A 117 7.96 1.94 -17.76
N GLN A 118 8.94 1.27 -17.14
CA GLN A 118 9.24 -0.13 -17.42
C GLN A 118 8.55 -1.09 -16.43
N PHE A 119 8.48 -0.71 -15.16
CA PHE A 119 7.87 -1.55 -14.12
C PHE A 119 6.35 -1.68 -14.29
N LEU A 120 5.63 -0.58 -14.51
CA LEU A 120 4.16 -0.58 -14.49
C LEU A 120 3.53 -1.45 -15.59
N PRO A 121 4.01 -1.47 -16.85
CA PRO A 121 3.51 -2.40 -17.86
C PRO A 121 3.80 -3.88 -17.52
N GLU A 122 4.98 -4.18 -16.96
CA GLU A 122 5.31 -5.53 -16.51
C GLU A 122 4.44 -5.96 -15.32
N PHE A 123 4.12 -5.03 -14.43
CA PHE A 123 3.22 -5.29 -13.31
C PHE A 123 1.78 -5.55 -13.78
N GLU A 124 1.26 -4.75 -14.71
CA GLU A 124 -0.05 -4.99 -15.33
C GLU A 124 -0.12 -6.38 -15.99
N ARG A 125 0.91 -6.72 -16.76
CA ARG A 125 1.02 -8.05 -17.39
C ARG A 125 1.05 -9.15 -16.33
N PHE A 126 1.83 -8.99 -15.27
CA PHE A 126 1.88 -9.95 -14.16
C PHE A 126 0.51 -10.14 -13.52
N LEU A 127 -0.18 -9.05 -13.16
CA LEU A 127 -1.52 -9.09 -12.55
C LEU A 127 -2.55 -9.77 -13.45
N THR A 128 -2.49 -9.49 -14.74
CA THR A 128 -3.39 -10.10 -15.75
C THR A 128 -3.14 -11.60 -15.87
N VAL A 129 -1.88 -12.02 -16.02
CA VAL A 129 -1.51 -13.44 -16.16
C VAL A 129 -1.87 -14.25 -14.92
N GLU A 130 -1.66 -13.68 -13.73
CA GLU A 130 -1.97 -14.36 -12.45
C GLU A 130 -3.45 -14.24 -12.04
N GLY A 131 -4.28 -13.52 -12.83
CA GLY A 131 -5.71 -13.30 -12.55
C GLY A 131 -5.94 -12.50 -11.27
N LEU A 132 -5.13 -11.47 -11.00
CA LEU A 132 -5.12 -10.72 -9.76
C LEU A 132 -5.71 -9.32 -9.87
N MET A 133 -5.99 -8.82 -11.08
CA MET A 133 -6.36 -7.42 -11.30
C MET A 133 -7.53 -6.97 -10.40
N GLU A 134 -8.62 -7.73 -10.38
CA GLU A 134 -9.84 -7.41 -9.64
C GLU A 134 -9.72 -7.63 -8.11
N SER A 135 -8.68 -8.34 -7.68
CA SER A 135 -8.42 -8.62 -6.27
C SER A 135 -7.27 -7.80 -5.68
N SER A 136 -6.82 -6.79 -6.41
CA SER A 136 -5.65 -5.97 -6.07
C SER A 136 -6.03 -4.58 -5.57
N PHE A 137 -5.32 -4.12 -4.56
CA PHE A 137 -5.39 -2.77 -4.01
C PHE A 137 -4.04 -2.07 -4.19
N PHE A 138 -4.08 -0.89 -4.79
CA PHE A 138 -2.89 -0.12 -5.15
C PHE A 138 -2.81 1.17 -4.37
N HIS A 139 -1.62 1.48 -3.88
CA HIS A 139 -1.33 2.68 -3.11
C HIS A 139 -0.36 3.59 -3.84
N LEU A 140 -0.64 4.90 -3.81
CA LEU A 140 0.30 5.91 -4.26
C LEU A 140 1.28 6.23 -3.14
N SER A 141 0.76 6.69 -2.01
CA SER A 141 1.50 7.11 -0.83
C SER A 141 0.66 6.85 0.43
N ASP A 142 1.18 7.24 1.60
CA ASP A 142 0.54 7.04 2.88
C ASP A 142 0.42 8.36 3.64
N GLU A 143 -0.78 8.64 4.17
CA GLU A 143 -1.12 9.78 5.03
C GLU A 143 -0.62 11.17 4.55
N PRO A 144 -0.81 11.57 3.28
CA PRO A 144 -0.48 12.92 2.86
C PRO A 144 -1.39 13.94 3.57
N HIS A 145 -0.84 15.11 3.92
CA HIS A 145 -1.57 16.19 4.60
C HIS A 145 -1.03 17.57 4.25
N GLY A 146 -1.91 18.57 4.24
CA GLY A 146 -1.55 19.95 3.93
C GLY A 146 -1.31 20.24 2.45
N GLU A 147 -1.15 21.52 2.12
CA GLU A 147 -1.10 21.97 0.72
C GLU A 147 0.17 21.53 -0.02
N GLU A 148 1.31 21.48 0.66
CA GLU A 148 2.56 21.02 0.05
C GLU A 148 2.46 19.55 -0.36
N HIS A 149 1.97 18.68 0.54
CA HIS A 149 1.76 17.28 0.23
C HIS A 149 0.70 17.08 -0.85
N LEU A 150 -0.33 17.95 -0.88
CA LEU A 150 -1.35 17.92 -1.93
C LEU A 150 -0.74 18.18 -3.31
N ALA A 151 0.17 19.14 -3.42
CA ALA A 151 0.84 19.45 -4.69
C ALA A 151 1.72 18.28 -5.16
N ASN A 152 2.54 17.70 -4.27
CA ASN A 152 3.39 16.57 -4.57
C ASN A 152 2.57 15.31 -4.91
N TYR A 153 1.52 15.04 -4.15
CA TYR A 153 0.62 13.92 -4.41
C TYR A 153 -0.07 14.05 -5.77
N ARG A 154 -0.50 15.28 -6.13
CA ARG A 154 -1.07 15.56 -7.45
C ARG A 154 -0.09 15.23 -8.56
N ALA A 155 1.14 15.72 -8.48
CA ALA A 155 2.17 15.46 -9.48
C ALA A 155 2.47 13.95 -9.63
N ALA A 156 2.60 13.23 -8.51
CA ALA A 156 2.77 11.78 -8.51
C ALA A 156 1.55 11.05 -9.10
N ARG A 157 0.33 11.49 -8.78
CA ARG A 157 -0.90 10.89 -9.32
C ARG A 157 -1.04 11.11 -10.82
N GLU A 158 -0.67 12.29 -11.32
CA GLU A 158 -0.64 12.58 -12.76
C GLU A 158 0.35 11.67 -13.50
N LEU A 159 1.54 11.48 -12.93
CA LEU A 159 2.54 10.53 -13.45
C LEU A 159 1.98 9.10 -13.54
N ILE A 160 1.31 8.63 -12.48
CA ILE A 160 0.73 7.29 -12.50
C ILE A 160 -0.45 7.20 -13.49
N ARG A 161 -1.28 8.22 -13.61
CA ARG A 161 -2.36 8.25 -14.62
C ARG A 161 -1.85 8.18 -16.05
N GLU A 162 -0.71 8.78 -16.31
CA GLU A 162 -0.05 8.71 -17.61
C GLU A 162 0.52 7.32 -17.89
N LEU A 163 1.26 6.74 -16.92
CA LEU A 163 1.99 5.48 -17.12
C LEU A 163 1.14 4.22 -16.88
N ALA A 164 0.11 4.32 -16.03
CA ALA A 164 -0.75 3.20 -15.63
C ALA A 164 -2.21 3.66 -15.46
N PRO A 165 -2.91 4.04 -16.53
CA PRO A 165 -4.29 4.53 -16.47
C PRO A 165 -5.28 3.48 -15.91
N TRP A 166 -4.92 2.22 -15.91
CA TRP A 166 -5.68 1.11 -15.33
C TRP A 166 -5.66 1.08 -13.79
N MET A 167 -4.65 1.70 -13.17
CA MET A 167 -4.40 1.61 -11.71
C MET A 167 -5.35 2.51 -10.93
N ARG A 168 -6.25 1.87 -10.18
CA ARG A 168 -7.14 2.55 -9.23
C ARG A 168 -6.47 2.64 -7.87
N VAL A 169 -6.23 3.86 -7.42
CA VAL A 169 -5.48 4.14 -6.20
C VAL A 169 -6.41 4.27 -5.01
N MET A 170 -6.05 3.63 -3.92
CA MET A 170 -6.65 3.83 -2.60
C MET A 170 -5.56 4.16 -1.59
N ASP A 171 -5.73 5.21 -0.81
CA ASP A 171 -4.71 5.64 0.14
C ASP A 171 -5.32 6.03 1.49
N ALA A 172 -4.59 5.75 2.56
CA ALA A 172 -4.87 6.30 3.87
C ALA A 172 -4.70 7.83 3.81
N LEU A 173 -5.80 8.56 3.91
CA LEU A 173 -5.79 10.02 3.95
C LEU A 173 -7.02 10.56 4.67
N SER A 174 -6.82 11.53 5.55
CA SER A 174 -7.86 12.06 6.43
C SER A 174 -8.29 13.49 6.09
N GLU A 175 -7.65 14.14 5.13
CA GLU A 175 -8.07 15.45 4.61
C GLU A 175 -8.97 15.28 3.39
N ILE A 176 -10.24 15.62 3.55
CA ILE A 176 -11.27 15.42 2.52
C ILE A 176 -11.01 16.22 1.23
N SER A 177 -10.20 17.28 1.29
CA SER A 177 -9.79 18.07 0.12
C SER A 177 -9.13 17.23 -0.96
N PHE A 178 -8.33 16.24 -0.60
CA PHE A 178 -7.69 15.32 -1.54
C PHE A 178 -8.73 14.46 -2.30
N ALA A 179 -9.76 14.01 -1.58
CA ALA A 179 -10.84 13.23 -2.18
C ALA A 179 -11.72 14.09 -3.08
N ARG A 180 -12.09 15.32 -2.65
CA ARG A 180 -12.92 16.25 -3.41
C ARG A 180 -12.34 16.62 -4.76
N VAL A 181 -11.01 16.72 -4.88
CA VAL A 181 -10.34 17.02 -6.15
C VAL A 181 -10.04 15.76 -6.97
N GLY A 182 -10.53 14.60 -6.54
CA GLY A 182 -10.46 13.34 -7.30
C GLY A 182 -9.05 12.79 -7.50
N LEU A 183 -8.14 13.03 -6.56
CA LEU A 183 -6.77 12.53 -6.66
C LEU A 183 -6.63 11.06 -6.26
N THR A 184 -7.55 10.55 -5.45
CA THR A 184 -7.62 9.13 -5.08
C THR A 184 -8.97 8.55 -5.50
N ASP A 185 -8.98 7.30 -5.96
CA ASP A 185 -10.22 6.64 -6.38
C ASP A 185 -10.99 6.10 -5.17
N THR A 186 -10.29 5.73 -4.11
CA THR A 186 -10.89 5.26 -2.85
C THR A 186 -10.12 5.86 -1.67
N PRO A 187 -10.61 6.96 -1.09
CA PRO A 187 -10.02 7.52 0.11
C PRO A 187 -10.31 6.62 1.32
N ILE A 188 -9.31 6.44 2.19
CA ILE A 188 -9.42 5.70 3.44
C ILE A 188 -9.12 6.66 4.59
N PRO A 189 -10.12 7.36 5.13
CA PRO A 189 -9.91 8.27 6.24
C PRO A 189 -9.68 7.54 7.57
N SER A 190 -8.99 8.21 8.49
CA SER A 190 -9.00 7.81 9.90
C SER A 190 -10.45 7.65 10.38
N ILE A 191 -10.70 6.68 11.25
CA ILE A 191 -12.04 6.38 11.77
C ILE A 191 -12.75 7.59 12.41
N SER A 192 -11.99 8.58 12.88
CA SER A 192 -12.51 9.83 13.40
C SER A 192 -13.06 10.77 12.32
N ARG A 193 -12.60 10.62 11.08
CA ARG A 193 -12.98 11.42 9.91
C ARG A 193 -13.94 10.68 8.98
N ALA A 194 -14.05 9.36 9.09
CA ALA A 194 -14.87 8.54 8.22
C ALA A 194 -16.34 9.02 8.07
N PRO A 195 -17.04 9.50 9.11
CA PRO A 195 -18.39 10.02 8.96
C PRO A 195 -18.51 11.21 7.99
N GLU A 196 -17.50 12.08 7.94
CA GLU A 196 -17.47 13.23 7.02
C GLU A 196 -17.38 12.75 5.56
N PHE A 197 -16.53 11.78 5.27
CA PHE A 197 -16.39 11.21 3.93
C PHE A 197 -17.67 10.48 3.49
N VAL A 198 -18.27 9.72 4.39
CA VAL A 198 -19.54 9.03 4.11
C VAL A 198 -20.66 10.02 3.83
N ALA A 199 -20.73 11.14 4.55
CA ALA A 199 -21.74 12.18 4.35
C ALA A 199 -21.63 12.85 2.97
N GLU A 200 -20.42 12.89 2.39
CA GLU A 200 -20.18 13.39 1.03
C GLU A 200 -20.28 12.30 -0.07
N GLY A 201 -20.66 11.09 0.30
CA GLY A 201 -20.92 10.00 -0.64
C GLY A 201 -19.67 9.21 -1.08
N PHE A 202 -18.52 9.41 -0.42
CA PHE A 202 -17.36 8.58 -0.67
C PHE A 202 -17.54 7.16 -0.17
N PRO A 203 -16.89 6.15 -0.80
CA PRO A 203 -16.93 4.78 -0.31
C PRO A 203 -16.50 4.70 1.14
N ALA A 204 -17.25 3.96 1.95
CA ALA A 204 -16.96 3.83 3.36
C ALA A 204 -15.80 2.86 3.59
N TRP A 205 -14.60 3.39 3.67
CA TRP A 205 -13.41 2.75 4.20
C TRP A 205 -12.96 3.52 5.43
N ALA A 206 -12.21 2.90 6.30
CA ALA A 206 -11.62 3.56 7.46
C ALA A 206 -10.36 2.85 7.92
N TYR A 207 -9.52 3.56 8.68
CA TYR A 207 -8.40 2.98 9.38
C TYR A 207 -8.23 3.59 10.76
N PHE A 208 -7.47 2.94 11.59
CA PHE A 208 -6.81 3.47 12.76
C PHE A 208 -5.46 2.76 12.98
N CYS A 209 -4.50 3.47 13.54
CA CYS A 209 -3.16 2.94 13.88
C CYS A 209 -2.70 3.48 15.24
N CYS A 210 -1.70 4.35 15.29
CA CYS A 210 -1.27 5.05 16.50
C CYS A 210 -2.30 6.05 17.05
N GLY A 211 -3.26 6.44 16.24
CA GLY A 211 -4.42 7.28 16.52
C GLY A 211 -5.67 6.79 15.79
N PRO A 212 -6.83 7.38 16.05
CA PRO A 212 -7.11 8.33 17.11
C PRO A 212 -7.17 7.68 18.49
N ARG A 213 -7.10 8.48 19.55
CA ARG A 213 -7.21 8.06 20.96
C ARG A 213 -8.49 8.62 21.61
N GLY A 214 -8.60 8.46 22.91
CA GLY A 214 -9.67 9.05 23.72
C GLY A 214 -11.04 8.45 23.42
N ARG A 215 -12.00 9.25 22.95
CA ARG A 215 -13.39 8.79 22.68
C ARG A 215 -13.54 7.86 21.48
N PHE A 216 -12.56 7.81 20.60
CA PHE A 216 -12.62 6.99 19.39
C PHE A 216 -12.28 5.54 19.65
N LEU A 217 -12.69 4.68 18.73
CA LEU A 217 -12.28 3.27 18.72
C LEU A 217 -10.82 3.15 18.30
N ASN A 218 -10.11 2.27 18.96
CA ASN A 218 -8.76 1.83 18.60
C ASN A 218 -8.46 0.52 19.34
N ARG A 219 -7.30 -0.08 19.11
CA ARG A 219 -6.81 -1.31 19.73
C ARG A 219 -5.40 -1.15 20.34
N LEU A 220 -5.10 0.04 20.84
CA LEU A 220 -3.86 0.27 21.57
C LEU A 220 -3.88 -0.50 22.90
N LEU A 221 -2.71 -0.79 23.46
CA LEU A 221 -2.58 -1.60 24.68
C LEU A 221 -3.38 -1.02 25.85
N ASP A 222 -3.48 0.30 25.94
CA ASP A 222 -4.23 1.04 26.96
C ASP A 222 -5.71 1.30 26.58
N THR A 223 -6.15 0.83 25.41
CA THR A 223 -7.55 0.98 24.98
C THR A 223 -8.44 -0.02 25.72
N PRO A 224 -9.54 0.42 26.33
CA PRO A 224 -10.49 -0.51 26.95
C PRO A 224 -10.98 -1.58 25.96
N LEU A 225 -10.98 -2.84 26.37
CA LEU A 225 -11.34 -4.00 25.51
C LEU A 225 -12.71 -3.85 24.84
N VAL A 226 -13.67 -3.18 25.50
CA VAL A 226 -14.99 -2.91 24.93
C VAL A 226 -14.88 -2.11 23.63
N LYS A 227 -13.93 -1.18 23.50
CA LYS A 227 -13.74 -0.38 22.27
C LYS A 227 -13.28 -1.25 21.12
N GLY A 228 -12.36 -2.17 21.36
CA GLY A 228 -11.94 -3.14 20.32
C GLY A 228 -13.14 -3.97 19.82
N ARG A 229 -14.00 -4.45 20.73
CA ARG A 229 -15.20 -5.20 20.38
C ARG A 229 -16.24 -4.37 19.62
N MET A 230 -16.33 -3.07 19.87
CA MET A 230 -17.27 -2.18 19.20
C MET A 230 -16.84 -1.78 17.77
N THR A 231 -15.63 -2.12 17.36
CA THR A 231 -15.13 -1.77 16.01
C THR A 231 -16.03 -2.30 14.91
N GLY A 232 -16.44 -3.57 14.99
CA GLY A 232 -17.34 -4.17 14.00
C GLY A 232 -18.70 -3.45 13.91
N TRP A 233 -19.26 -3.04 15.06
CA TRP A 233 -20.52 -2.29 15.11
C TRP A 233 -20.40 -0.91 14.45
N LEU A 234 -19.30 -0.20 14.68
CA LEU A 234 -19.05 1.09 14.03
C LEU A 234 -18.88 0.92 12.53
N LEU A 235 -18.07 -0.03 12.09
CA LEU A 235 -17.89 -0.32 10.67
C LEU A 235 -19.21 -0.70 9.99
N TYR A 236 -20.04 -1.50 10.66
CA TYR A 236 -21.38 -1.81 10.18
C TYR A 236 -22.26 -0.56 10.08
N SER A 237 -22.28 0.31 11.08
CA SER A 237 -23.08 1.55 11.07
C SER A 237 -22.64 2.53 9.97
N LEU A 238 -21.36 2.56 9.65
CA LEU A 238 -20.79 3.31 8.53
C LEU A 238 -21.05 2.65 7.16
N ARG A 239 -21.61 1.44 7.14
CA ARG A 239 -21.69 0.59 5.94
C ARG A 239 -20.32 0.40 5.29
N ALA A 240 -19.30 0.21 6.11
CA ALA A 240 -17.93 0.10 5.66
C ALA A 240 -17.74 -1.10 4.73
N ARG A 241 -17.06 -0.85 3.62
CA ARG A 241 -16.64 -1.86 2.64
C ARG A 241 -15.33 -2.52 3.01
N GLY A 242 -14.51 -1.85 3.82
CA GLY A 242 -13.24 -2.35 4.27
C GLY A 242 -12.66 -1.53 5.42
N PHE A 243 -11.65 -2.12 6.02
CA PHE A 243 -10.86 -1.55 7.08
C PHE A 243 -9.39 -1.79 6.77
N LEU A 244 -8.61 -0.71 6.69
CA LEU A 244 -7.17 -0.76 6.46
C LEU A 244 -6.44 -0.77 7.81
N HIS A 245 -5.38 -1.56 7.91
CA HIS A 245 -4.49 -1.55 9.07
C HIS A 245 -3.06 -1.90 8.72
#